data_e847dedfd73a3a9b9019c967ca3e498d
#
_entry.id   e847dedfd73a3a9b9019c967ca3e498d
#
_cell.length_a   1.000
_cell.length_b   1.000
_cell.length_c   1.000
_cell.angle_alpha   90.00
_cell.angle_beta   90.00
_cell.angle_gamma   90.00
#
_symmetry.space_group_name_H-M   'P 1'
#
loop_
_entity.id
_entity.type
_entity.pdbx_description
1 polymer ?
#
loop_
_entity_poly.entity_id
_entity_poly.type
_entity_poly.pdbx_seq_one_letter_code
_entity_poly.pdbx_strand_id
1 'polypeptide(L)'
;MSYIKVEKLTKKFKDFEAIKGISFEVEKGDIIGFLGVNGAGKSTTIKMLSGILKPTSGTILINGVEPQKNRKKYVKNIGVMFGQRSQLEWDLPSIDTYYILKRIYDIPDEEFRNNLKKLSEILELNGLENKPVRELSLGQKTKCELVATFLHNPELVFLDEPTIGLDVKSKKNIHELIKKINKEFNTTVVITSHDLEDIENVTQKIMIINKGLLYYKGNIDELLKKSGITHEIMVEIKNDSEFEISDSYIKEKIDDLKYKLKLKSKDEFLNAMKEIIEKNQVINLEINEQTLENILINLYEL
;
A
#
# COMPACT_ATOMS: atom_id res chain seq x y z
N MET A 1 -13.74 18.36 1.15
CA MET A 1 -12.74 19.03 0.27
C MET A 1 -11.50 18.14 0.23
N SER A 2 -10.98 17.86 -0.96
CA SER A 2 -9.80 17.01 -1.11
C SER A 2 -8.59 17.65 -0.43
N TYR A 3 -7.89 16.86 0.38
CA TYR A 3 -6.69 17.29 1.10
C TYR A 3 -5.44 17.25 0.21
N ILE A 4 -5.33 16.19 -0.61
CA ILE A 4 -4.33 16.08 -1.68
C ILE A 4 -5.07 16.17 -3.00
N LYS A 5 -4.66 17.06 -3.89
CA LYS A 5 -5.16 17.18 -5.26
C LYS A 5 -3.99 17.16 -6.23
N VAL A 6 -4.02 16.21 -7.15
CA VAL A 6 -3.01 16.01 -8.20
C VAL A 6 -3.69 16.05 -9.55
N GLU A 7 -3.21 16.89 -10.46
CA GLU A 7 -3.78 17.07 -11.79
C GLU A 7 -2.71 16.94 -12.86
N LYS A 8 -2.89 15.99 -13.78
CA LYS A 8 -2.05 15.72 -14.97
C LYS A 8 -0.55 15.73 -14.65
N LEU A 9 -0.19 15.13 -13.52
CA LEU A 9 1.18 15.10 -13.02
C LEU A 9 2.09 14.29 -13.92
N THR A 10 3.19 14.87 -14.38
CA THR A 10 4.21 14.18 -15.17
C THR A 10 5.60 14.31 -14.56
N LYS A 11 6.43 13.29 -14.84
CA LYS A 11 7.85 13.35 -14.53
C LYS A 11 8.69 12.66 -15.60
N LYS A 12 9.58 13.43 -16.20
CA LYS A 12 10.59 12.95 -17.17
C LYS A 12 11.99 13.06 -16.58
N PHE A 13 12.80 12.05 -16.83
CA PHE A 13 14.24 12.01 -16.54
C PHE A 13 14.95 11.74 -17.87
N LYS A 14 15.51 12.76 -18.51
CA LYS A 14 16.03 12.69 -19.87
C LYS A 14 14.96 12.10 -20.81
N ASP A 15 15.22 10.95 -21.42
CA ASP A 15 14.34 10.27 -22.36
C ASP A 15 13.32 9.34 -21.70
N PHE A 16 13.43 9.11 -20.38
CA PHE A 16 12.54 8.22 -19.65
C PHE A 16 11.41 8.99 -18.96
N GLU A 17 10.16 8.65 -19.27
CA GLU A 17 8.98 9.23 -18.64
C GLU A 17 8.50 8.34 -17.52
N ALA A 18 8.86 8.70 -16.27
CA ALA A 18 8.55 7.94 -15.07
C ALA A 18 7.10 8.07 -14.62
N ILE A 19 6.46 9.23 -14.88
CA ILE A 19 5.05 9.50 -14.58
C ILE A 19 4.43 10.20 -15.78
N LYS A 20 3.26 9.71 -16.22
CA LYS A 20 2.63 10.01 -17.51
C LYS A 20 1.25 10.66 -17.38
N GLY A 21 1.13 11.73 -16.61
CA GLY A 21 -0.12 12.51 -16.54
C GLY A 21 -1.15 11.98 -15.56
N ILE A 22 -0.74 11.47 -14.39
CA ILE A 22 -1.65 10.95 -13.38
C ILE A 22 -2.45 12.08 -12.70
N SER A 23 -3.72 11.78 -12.35
CA SER A 23 -4.60 12.70 -11.62
C SER A 23 -5.35 11.93 -10.54
N PHE A 24 -5.35 12.47 -9.31
CA PHE A 24 -6.06 11.86 -8.20
C PHE A 24 -6.30 12.85 -7.05
N GLU A 25 -7.19 12.48 -6.15
CA GLU A 25 -7.49 13.23 -4.93
C GLU A 25 -7.51 12.31 -3.72
N VAL A 26 -7.14 12.84 -2.54
CA VAL A 26 -7.17 12.13 -1.25
C VAL A 26 -7.85 13.02 -0.22
N GLU A 27 -8.69 12.47 0.62
CA GLU A 27 -9.36 13.18 1.71
C GLU A 27 -8.47 13.23 2.96
N LYS A 28 -8.71 14.24 3.83
CA LYS A 28 -7.98 14.37 5.09
C LYS A 28 -8.30 13.20 6.02
N GLY A 29 -7.28 12.67 6.67
CA GLY A 29 -7.41 11.55 7.62
C GLY A 29 -7.46 10.17 6.97
N ASP A 30 -7.51 10.07 5.63
CA ASP A 30 -7.49 8.79 4.94
C ASP A 30 -6.13 8.09 5.03
N ILE A 31 -6.17 6.77 5.03
CA ILE A 31 -5.00 5.94 4.67
C ILE A 31 -5.21 5.48 3.23
N ILE A 32 -4.25 5.77 2.36
CA ILE A 32 -4.29 5.38 0.94
C ILE A 32 -3.12 4.45 0.63
N GLY A 33 -3.44 3.27 0.10
CA GLY A 33 -2.46 2.32 -0.42
C GLY A 33 -2.08 2.65 -1.87
N PHE A 34 -0.78 2.80 -2.13
CA PHE A 34 -0.24 3.05 -3.46
C PHE A 34 0.47 1.79 -3.96
N LEU A 35 -0.23 1.00 -4.76
CA LEU A 35 0.21 -0.30 -5.27
C LEU A 35 0.88 -0.19 -6.63
N GLY A 36 1.86 -1.03 -6.89
CA GLY A 36 2.51 -1.17 -8.19
C GLY A 36 3.79 -1.96 -8.10
N VAL A 37 4.22 -2.56 -9.20
CA VAL A 37 5.50 -3.25 -9.30
C VAL A 37 6.68 -2.30 -9.12
N ASN A 38 7.87 -2.86 -8.92
CA ASN A 38 9.10 -2.06 -8.85
C ASN A 38 9.31 -1.31 -10.18
N GLY A 39 9.63 -0.01 -10.07
CA GLY A 39 9.74 0.86 -11.25
C GLY A 39 8.42 1.44 -11.77
N ALA A 40 7.26 1.09 -11.22
CA ALA A 40 5.95 1.60 -11.65
C ALA A 40 5.78 3.13 -11.50
N GLY A 41 6.59 3.79 -10.65
CA GLY A 41 6.51 5.23 -10.41
C GLY A 41 6.11 5.62 -8.97
N LYS A 42 5.89 4.65 -8.06
CA LYS A 42 5.46 4.89 -6.66
C LYS A 42 6.36 5.89 -5.93
N SER A 43 7.63 5.53 -5.72
CA SER A 43 8.58 6.40 -4.98
C SER A 43 8.85 7.72 -5.71
N THR A 44 8.76 7.76 -7.05
CA THR A 44 8.85 9.01 -7.82
C THR A 44 7.69 9.94 -7.48
N THR A 45 6.48 9.39 -7.40
CA THR A 45 5.27 10.14 -7.02
C THR A 45 5.39 10.63 -5.58
N ILE A 46 5.77 9.78 -4.62
CA ILE A 46 6.02 10.19 -3.22
C ILE A 46 7.04 11.32 -3.13
N LYS A 47 8.16 11.24 -3.86
CA LYS A 47 9.19 12.30 -3.89
C LYS A 47 8.66 13.63 -4.46
N MET A 48 7.71 13.59 -5.40
CA MET A 48 7.07 14.81 -5.90
C MET A 48 6.06 15.36 -4.89
N LEU A 49 5.23 14.50 -4.29
CA LEU A 49 4.29 14.89 -3.25
C LEU A 49 5.00 15.46 -2.01
N SER A 50 6.10 14.87 -1.58
CA SER A 50 6.90 15.34 -0.44
C SER A 50 7.75 16.59 -0.74
N GLY A 51 7.69 17.13 -1.98
CA GLY A 51 8.46 18.31 -2.37
C GLY A 51 9.96 18.08 -2.56
N ILE A 52 10.43 16.82 -2.55
CA ILE A 52 11.83 16.47 -2.82
C ILE A 52 12.13 16.60 -4.31
N LEU A 53 11.18 16.18 -5.15
CA LEU A 53 11.34 16.16 -6.59
C LEU A 53 10.35 17.13 -7.25
N LYS A 54 10.83 17.99 -8.15
CA LYS A 54 9.97 18.88 -8.91
C LYS A 54 9.30 18.13 -10.07
N PRO A 55 7.97 18.24 -10.26
CA PRO A 55 7.28 17.75 -11.45
C PRO A 55 7.84 18.34 -12.75
N THR A 56 7.72 17.61 -13.85
CA THR A 56 7.98 18.16 -15.20
C THR A 56 6.80 19.02 -15.65
N SER A 57 5.56 18.53 -15.42
CA SER A 57 4.34 19.31 -15.64
C SER A 57 3.21 18.80 -14.72
N GLY A 58 2.06 19.46 -14.75
CA GLY A 58 0.94 19.19 -13.87
C GLY A 58 1.04 19.94 -12.54
N THR A 59 0.03 19.77 -11.69
CA THR A 59 -0.09 20.47 -10.41
C THR A 59 -0.24 19.51 -9.25
N ILE A 60 0.32 19.89 -8.11
CA ILE A 60 0.13 19.23 -6.82
C ILE A 60 -0.31 20.29 -5.82
N LEU A 61 -1.48 20.09 -5.22
CA LEU A 61 -1.97 20.91 -4.11
C LEU A 61 -2.19 20.01 -2.89
N ILE A 62 -1.59 20.38 -1.77
CA ILE A 62 -1.78 19.70 -0.49
C ILE A 62 -2.27 20.73 0.51
N ASN A 63 -3.50 20.55 0.97
CA ASN A 63 -4.21 21.57 1.75
C ASN A 63 -4.15 22.97 1.11
N GLY A 64 -4.34 23.02 -0.23
CA GLY A 64 -4.25 24.25 -1.02
C GLY A 64 -2.83 24.81 -1.26
N VAL A 65 -1.78 24.15 -0.76
CA VAL A 65 -0.39 24.58 -0.89
C VAL A 65 0.36 23.73 -1.92
N GLU A 66 1.09 24.39 -2.83
CA GLU A 66 2.03 23.69 -3.71
C GLU A 66 3.32 23.37 -2.96
N PRO A 67 3.74 22.07 -2.84
CA PRO A 67 4.92 21.66 -2.09
C PRO A 67 6.21 22.39 -2.49
N GLN A 68 6.33 22.74 -3.77
CA GLN A 68 7.54 23.35 -4.34
C GLN A 68 7.61 24.87 -4.08
N LYS A 69 6.48 25.57 -3.99
CA LYS A 69 6.46 27.03 -3.84
C LYS A 69 6.75 27.49 -2.41
N ASN A 70 6.39 26.71 -1.42
CA ASN A 70 6.59 27.06 0.00
C ASN A 70 7.17 25.92 0.81
N ARG A 71 8.28 25.36 0.30
CA ARG A 71 8.88 24.12 0.82
C ARG A 71 9.16 24.15 2.32
N LYS A 72 9.73 25.25 2.85
CA LYS A 72 10.04 25.36 4.30
C LYS A 72 8.83 25.17 5.20
N LYS A 73 7.69 25.79 4.83
CA LYS A 73 6.44 25.67 5.59
C LYS A 73 5.81 24.31 5.37
N TYR A 74 5.88 23.80 4.14
CA TYR A 74 5.30 22.54 3.77
C TYR A 74 5.93 21.35 4.50
N VAL A 75 7.27 21.26 4.51
CA VAL A 75 7.99 20.13 5.13
C VAL A 75 7.82 20.03 6.64
N LYS A 76 7.44 21.12 7.32
CA LYS A 76 7.14 21.09 8.76
C LYS A 76 5.84 20.35 9.09
N ASN A 77 4.94 20.20 8.12
CA ASN A 77 3.64 19.57 8.30
C ASN A 77 3.57 18.13 7.72
N ILE A 78 4.69 17.61 7.23
CA ILE A 78 4.73 16.27 6.66
C ILE A 78 5.78 15.39 7.34
N GLY A 79 5.45 14.10 7.48
CA GLY A 79 6.42 13.05 7.81
C GLY A 79 6.73 12.22 6.57
N VAL A 80 7.97 11.79 6.43
CA VAL A 80 8.36 10.91 5.32
C VAL A 80 9.27 9.80 5.85
N MET A 81 8.92 8.56 5.58
CA MET A 81 9.74 7.39 5.86
C MET A 81 10.06 6.70 4.53
N PHE A 82 11.36 6.53 4.23
CA PHE A 82 11.82 5.77 3.07
C PHE A 82 12.37 4.42 3.55
N GLY A 83 11.76 3.32 3.10
CA GLY A 83 12.10 1.97 3.59
C GLY A 83 13.57 1.57 3.46
N GLN A 84 14.30 2.17 2.52
CA GLN A 84 15.73 1.89 2.31
C GLN A 84 16.68 2.88 3.01
N ARG A 85 16.17 3.91 3.66
CA ARG A 85 16.99 4.95 4.30
C ARG A 85 16.47 5.22 5.70
N SER A 86 17.31 4.93 6.68
CA SER A 86 17.02 5.23 8.08
C SER A 86 17.21 6.71 8.36
N GLN A 87 16.32 7.28 9.18
CA GLN A 87 16.49 8.59 9.81
C GLN A 87 17.29 8.47 11.11
N LEU A 88 17.40 7.23 11.64
CA LEU A 88 18.07 6.94 12.90
C LEU A 88 19.56 6.70 12.68
N GLU A 89 20.38 7.23 13.57
CA GLU A 89 21.82 6.97 13.59
C GLU A 89 22.13 5.58 14.12
N TRP A 90 22.93 4.81 13.35
CA TRP A 90 23.18 3.40 13.59
C TRP A 90 23.79 3.08 14.95
N ASP A 91 24.75 3.91 15.39
CA ASP A 91 25.51 3.70 16.63
C ASP A 91 24.89 4.38 17.86
N LEU A 92 23.83 5.17 17.67
CA LEU A 92 23.19 5.94 18.74
C LEU A 92 21.81 5.36 19.11
N PRO A 93 21.35 5.58 20.34
CA PRO A 93 19.95 5.36 20.70
C PRO A 93 19.01 6.24 19.89
N SER A 94 17.83 5.72 19.51
CA SER A 94 16.89 6.51 18.71
C SER A 94 16.36 7.76 19.41
N ILE A 95 16.40 7.78 20.74
CA ILE A 95 16.04 8.98 21.53
C ILE A 95 16.89 10.19 21.19
N ASP A 96 18.19 10.00 20.86
CA ASP A 96 19.08 11.08 20.47
C ASP A 96 18.64 11.71 19.13
N THR A 97 18.23 10.87 18.17
CA THR A 97 17.61 11.35 16.93
C THR A 97 16.33 12.12 17.20
N TYR A 98 15.48 11.66 18.14
CA TYR A 98 14.25 12.37 18.49
C TYR A 98 14.52 13.78 19.06
N TYR A 99 15.56 13.96 19.87
CA TYR A 99 15.97 15.28 20.34
C TYR A 99 16.47 16.19 19.21
N ILE A 100 17.17 15.63 18.21
CA ILE A 100 17.59 16.37 17.02
C ILE A 100 16.36 16.81 16.22
N LEU A 101 15.41 15.88 15.94
CA LEU A 101 14.18 16.17 15.23
C LEU A 101 13.33 17.22 15.96
N LYS A 102 13.24 17.16 17.30
CA LYS A 102 12.61 18.19 18.10
C LYS A 102 13.15 19.59 17.77
N ARG A 103 14.46 19.73 17.63
CA ARG A 103 15.09 21.02 17.27
C ARG A 103 14.84 21.40 15.82
N ILE A 104 14.90 20.44 14.89
CA ILE A 104 14.66 20.68 13.46
C ILE A 104 13.24 21.18 13.20
N TYR A 105 12.25 20.58 13.88
CA TYR A 105 10.84 20.91 13.73
C TYR A 105 10.34 21.99 14.69
N ASP A 106 11.20 22.54 15.55
CA ASP A 106 10.87 23.54 16.59
C ASP A 106 9.73 23.04 17.51
N ILE A 107 9.76 21.77 17.94
CA ILE A 107 8.70 21.19 18.78
C ILE A 107 8.87 21.69 20.23
N PRO A 108 7.82 22.29 20.85
CA PRO A 108 7.86 22.69 22.24
C PRO A 108 8.11 21.51 23.18
N ASP A 109 8.76 21.76 24.34
CA ASP A 109 9.13 20.72 25.29
C ASP A 109 7.96 19.87 25.79
N GLU A 110 6.85 20.49 26.05
CA GLU A 110 5.66 19.81 26.52
C GLU A 110 5.03 18.95 25.42
N GLU A 111 4.91 19.49 24.21
CA GLU A 111 4.39 18.77 23.06
C GLU A 111 5.29 17.58 22.69
N PHE A 112 6.60 17.77 22.68
CA PHE A 112 7.56 16.69 22.44
C PHE A 112 7.36 15.55 23.46
N ARG A 113 7.30 15.84 24.76
CA ARG A 113 7.08 14.81 25.80
C ARG A 113 5.75 14.09 25.60
N ASN A 114 4.68 14.82 25.31
CA ASN A 114 3.34 14.26 25.12
C ASN A 114 3.28 13.36 23.86
N ASN A 115 3.83 13.83 22.75
CA ASN A 115 3.86 13.06 21.49
C ASN A 115 4.73 11.82 21.65
N LEU A 116 5.93 11.95 22.22
CA LEU A 116 6.84 10.83 22.44
C LEU A 116 6.19 9.78 23.35
N LYS A 117 5.56 10.20 24.45
CA LYS A 117 4.84 9.29 25.36
C LYS A 117 3.72 8.53 24.63
N LYS A 118 2.84 9.23 23.93
CA LYS A 118 1.74 8.61 23.15
C LYS A 118 2.25 7.64 22.10
N LEU A 119 3.26 8.04 21.31
CA LEU A 119 3.83 7.18 20.27
C LEU A 119 4.53 5.96 20.89
N SER A 120 5.25 6.13 22.00
CA SER A 120 5.90 5.02 22.72
C SER A 120 4.88 4.01 23.26
N GLU A 121 3.75 4.47 23.76
CA GLU A 121 2.64 3.62 24.22
C GLU A 121 1.99 2.88 23.03
N ILE A 122 1.61 3.58 21.96
CA ILE A 122 0.97 3.00 20.78
C ILE A 122 1.90 1.97 20.11
N LEU A 123 3.19 2.31 19.96
CA LEU A 123 4.19 1.48 19.27
C LEU A 123 4.84 0.43 20.19
N GLU A 124 4.46 0.43 21.49
CA GLU A 124 4.98 -0.53 22.47
C GLU A 124 6.50 -0.55 22.50
N LEU A 125 7.14 0.62 22.61
CA LEU A 125 8.60 0.72 22.55
C LEU A 125 9.28 0.06 23.76
N ASN A 126 8.68 0.18 24.97
CA ASN A 126 9.18 -0.47 26.19
C ASN A 126 10.69 -0.24 26.45
N GLY A 127 11.18 0.97 26.18
CA GLY A 127 12.58 1.33 26.39
C GLY A 127 13.52 1.04 25.22
N LEU A 128 12.98 0.60 24.07
CA LEU A 128 13.77 0.38 22.84
C LEU A 128 14.50 1.65 22.38
N GLU A 129 13.89 2.80 22.63
CA GLU A 129 14.42 4.11 22.24
C GLU A 129 15.74 4.46 22.91
N ASN A 130 16.08 3.77 24.01
CA ASN A 130 17.32 3.97 24.76
C ASN A 130 18.46 3.01 24.35
N LYS A 131 18.18 2.09 23.42
CA LYS A 131 19.18 1.16 22.90
C LYS A 131 19.78 1.68 21.60
N PRO A 132 21.07 1.44 21.35
CA PRO A 132 21.67 1.72 20.05
C PRO A 132 20.89 1.04 18.92
N VAL A 133 20.66 1.76 17.82
CA VAL A 133 19.83 1.27 16.69
C VAL A 133 20.36 -0.05 16.13
N ARG A 134 21.69 -0.25 16.12
CA ARG A 134 22.33 -1.51 15.68
C ARG A 134 21.93 -2.76 16.48
N GLU A 135 21.45 -2.59 17.71
CA GLU A 135 21.02 -3.70 18.58
C GLU A 135 19.54 -4.06 18.41
N LEU A 136 18.80 -3.28 17.64
CA LEU A 136 17.37 -3.48 17.40
C LEU A 136 17.13 -4.47 16.25
N SER A 137 16.14 -5.35 16.42
CA SER A 137 15.62 -6.10 15.27
C SER A 137 15.02 -5.16 14.23
N LEU A 138 14.85 -5.62 12.98
CA LEU A 138 14.30 -4.78 11.92
C LEU A 138 12.90 -4.24 12.28
N GLY A 139 12.03 -5.07 12.87
CA GLY A 139 10.71 -4.64 13.33
C GLY A 139 10.77 -3.61 14.47
N GLN A 140 11.71 -3.77 15.42
CA GLN A 140 11.94 -2.78 16.47
C GLN A 140 12.47 -1.47 15.91
N LYS A 141 13.41 -1.53 14.96
CA LYS A 141 13.91 -0.36 14.24
C LYS A 141 12.78 0.35 13.49
N THR A 142 11.89 -0.38 12.81
CA THR A 142 10.72 0.19 12.12
C THR A 142 9.81 0.94 13.08
N LYS A 143 9.57 0.42 14.30
CA LYS A 143 8.81 1.13 15.34
C LYS A 143 9.48 2.46 15.72
N CYS A 144 10.80 2.46 15.93
CA CYS A 144 11.55 3.69 16.23
C CYS A 144 11.53 4.68 15.05
N GLU A 145 11.60 4.23 13.81
CA GLU A 145 11.45 5.06 12.61
C GLU A 145 10.06 5.70 12.51
N LEU A 146 9.00 4.96 12.86
CA LEU A 146 7.65 5.52 12.92
C LEU A 146 7.56 6.63 13.96
N VAL A 147 8.17 6.47 15.16
CA VAL A 147 8.24 7.57 16.14
C VAL A 147 8.88 8.79 15.50
N ALA A 148 10.07 8.66 14.90
CA ALA A 148 10.77 9.76 14.25
C ALA A 148 9.91 10.46 13.20
N THR A 149 9.12 9.68 12.45
CA THR A 149 8.27 10.18 11.36
C THR A 149 7.03 10.93 11.88
N PHE A 150 6.45 10.52 13.02
CA PHE A 150 5.22 11.10 13.56
C PHE A 150 5.43 12.09 14.72
N LEU A 151 6.66 12.22 15.23
CA LEU A 151 6.99 12.95 16.46
C LEU A 151 6.53 14.42 16.46
N HIS A 152 6.62 15.08 15.32
CA HIS A 152 6.23 16.49 15.14
C HIS A 152 4.73 16.66 14.77
N ASN A 153 3.92 15.62 14.99
CA ASN A 153 2.48 15.59 14.71
C ASN A 153 2.10 16.07 13.31
N PRO A 154 2.65 15.45 12.25
CA PRO A 154 2.40 15.86 10.88
C PRO A 154 0.94 15.62 10.45
N GLU A 155 0.38 16.52 9.63
CA GLU A 155 -0.95 16.31 9.05
C GLU A 155 -0.97 15.27 7.90
N LEU A 156 0.20 15.01 7.31
CA LEU A 156 0.38 14.07 6.19
C LEU A 156 1.66 13.28 6.35
N VAL A 157 1.56 11.97 6.19
CA VAL A 157 2.72 11.08 6.24
C VAL A 157 2.81 10.23 4.98
N PHE A 158 4.02 10.14 4.45
CA PHE A 158 4.37 9.23 3.36
C PHE A 158 5.23 8.10 3.91
N LEU A 159 4.78 6.87 3.73
CA LEU A 159 5.49 5.65 4.12
C LEU A 159 5.83 4.88 2.84
N ASP A 160 7.08 4.96 2.39
CA ASP A 160 7.56 4.31 1.17
C ASP A 160 8.14 2.93 1.51
N GLU A 161 7.34 1.88 1.32
CA GLU A 161 7.66 0.48 1.65
C GLU A 161 8.11 0.25 3.11
N PRO A 162 7.29 0.65 4.11
CA PRO A 162 7.72 0.67 5.51
C PRO A 162 7.93 -0.72 6.13
N THR A 163 7.41 -1.78 5.51
CA THR A 163 7.45 -3.16 6.00
C THR A 163 8.39 -4.06 5.22
N ILE A 164 9.19 -3.49 4.31
CA ILE A 164 10.14 -4.26 3.50
C ILE A 164 11.13 -5.02 4.37
N GLY A 165 11.28 -6.33 4.09
CA GLY A 165 12.22 -7.21 4.82
C GLY A 165 11.73 -7.69 6.19
N LEU A 166 10.53 -7.31 6.63
CA LEU A 166 9.92 -7.83 7.85
C LEU A 166 9.27 -9.21 7.60
N ASP A 167 9.26 -10.05 8.64
CA ASP A 167 8.46 -11.27 8.66
C ASP A 167 6.94 -10.96 8.73
N VAL A 168 6.09 -11.91 8.37
CA VAL A 168 4.62 -11.77 8.28
C VAL A 168 4.01 -11.25 9.59
N LYS A 169 4.47 -11.74 10.75
CA LYS A 169 3.94 -11.31 12.06
C LYS A 169 4.32 -9.86 12.35
N SER A 170 5.56 -9.50 12.08
CA SER A 170 6.07 -8.14 12.25
C SER A 170 5.37 -7.15 11.31
N LYS A 171 5.11 -7.53 10.04
CA LYS A 171 4.33 -6.74 9.09
C LYS A 171 2.94 -6.43 9.64
N LYS A 172 2.17 -7.46 10.04
CA LYS A 172 0.81 -7.28 10.59
C LYS A 172 0.81 -6.36 11.81
N ASN A 173 1.78 -6.51 12.72
CA ASN A 173 1.90 -5.64 13.88
C ASN A 173 2.14 -4.18 13.46
N ILE A 174 3.07 -3.91 12.55
CA ILE A 174 3.34 -2.55 12.05
C ILE A 174 2.10 -1.94 11.38
N HIS A 175 1.35 -2.72 10.59
CA HIS A 175 0.11 -2.26 9.95
C HIS A 175 -0.93 -1.82 10.99
N GLU A 176 -1.17 -2.62 12.03
CA GLU A 176 -2.07 -2.25 13.13
C GLU A 176 -1.61 -1.00 13.87
N LEU A 177 -0.30 -0.84 14.08
CA LEU A 177 0.26 0.34 14.72
C LEU A 177 0.07 1.60 13.85
N ILE A 178 0.25 1.50 12.54
CA ILE A 178 -0.03 2.61 11.60
C ILE A 178 -1.50 3.03 11.67
N LYS A 179 -2.44 2.08 11.69
CA LYS A 179 -3.87 2.37 11.83
C LYS A 179 -4.19 3.07 13.16
N LYS A 180 -3.59 2.61 14.26
CA LYS A 180 -3.76 3.24 15.58
C LYS A 180 -3.24 4.69 15.59
N ILE A 181 -2.06 4.93 15.01
CA ILE A 181 -1.49 6.28 14.91
C ILE A 181 -2.36 7.19 14.05
N ASN A 182 -2.80 6.72 12.87
CA ASN A 182 -3.71 7.48 12.01
C ASN A 182 -4.97 7.91 12.75
N LYS A 183 -5.58 6.98 13.50
CA LYS A 183 -6.80 7.25 14.26
C LYS A 183 -6.55 8.24 15.42
N GLU A 184 -5.45 8.10 16.15
CA GLU A 184 -5.13 8.94 17.32
C GLU A 184 -4.79 10.39 16.90
N PHE A 185 -4.01 10.54 15.83
CA PHE A 185 -3.52 11.85 15.37
C PHE A 185 -4.32 12.45 14.21
N ASN A 186 -5.32 11.71 13.67
CA ASN A 186 -6.07 12.10 12.48
C ASN A 186 -5.17 12.50 11.30
N THR A 187 -4.02 11.82 11.16
CA THR A 187 -3.02 12.07 10.13
C THR A 187 -3.41 11.39 8.82
N THR A 188 -3.33 12.10 7.69
CA THR A 188 -3.46 11.47 6.37
C THR A 188 -2.22 10.63 6.08
N VAL A 189 -2.38 9.39 5.64
CA VAL A 189 -1.26 8.49 5.35
C VAL A 189 -1.31 8.00 3.91
N VAL A 190 -0.19 8.15 3.22
CA VAL A 190 0.04 7.52 1.90
C VAL A 190 1.11 6.46 2.08
N ILE A 191 0.74 5.20 1.93
CA ILE A 191 1.63 4.06 2.07
C ILE A 191 1.87 3.40 0.71
N THR A 192 3.13 3.14 0.36
CA THR A 192 3.46 2.36 -0.83
C THR A 192 3.83 0.94 -0.46
N SER A 193 3.43 0.00 -1.28
CA SER A 193 3.94 -1.37 -1.26
C SER A 193 3.92 -1.96 -2.67
N HIS A 194 4.74 -2.96 -2.90
CA HIS A 194 4.62 -3.88 -4.03
C HIS A 194 3.88 -5.16 -3.62
N ASP A 195 3.67 -5.36 -2.32
CA ASP A 195 2.95 -6.46 -1.71
C ASP A 195 1.52 -6.01 -1.40
N LEU A 196 0.59 -6.73 -1.94
CA LEU A 196 -0.82 -6.44 -1.83
C LEU A 196 -1.35 -6.65 -0.41
N GLU A 197 -0.93 -7.75 0.24
CA GLU A 197 -1.34 -8.08 1.60
C GLU A 197 -0.97 -6.94 2.57
N ASP A 198 0.17 -6.29 2.35
CA ASP A 198 0.59 -5.13 3.12
C ASP A 198 -0.43 -3.99 3.04
N ILE A 199 -1.01 -3.75 1.87
CA ILE A 199 -2.00 -2.69 1.66
C ILE A 199 -3.38 -3.08 2.20
N GLU A 200 -3.86 -4.30 1.90
CA GLU A 200 -5.15 -4.81 2.39
C GLU A 200 -5.23 -4.79 3.92
N ASN A 201 -4.13 -5.10 4.58
CA ASN A 201 -4.03 -5.08 6.03
C ASN A 201 -4.09 -3.66 6.63
N VAL A 202 -3.87 -2.60 5.85
CA VAL A 202 -3.82 -1.21 6.36
C VAL A 202 -5.04 -0.41 5.93
N THR A 203 -5.51 -0.57 4.70
CA THR A 203 -6.57 0.27 4.13
C THR A 203 -7.41 -0.47 3.10
N GLN A 204 -8.64 0.01 2.91
CA GLN A 204 -9.51 -0.39 1.80
C GLN A 204 -9.43 0.58 0.59
N LYS A 205 -8.79 1.74 0.76
CA LYS A 205 -8.64 2.75 -0.30
C LYS A 205 -7.30 2.58 -1.00
N ILE A 206 -7.33 2.29 -2.30
CA ILE A 206 -6.12 2.01 -3.08
C ILE A 206 -6.00 2.84 -4.35
N MET A 207 -4.77 3.01 -4.78
CA MET A 207 -4.38 3.49 -6.10
C MET A 207 -3.41 2.49 -6.71
N ILE A 208 -3.66 2.07 -7.95
CA ILE A 208 -2.79 1.14 -8.68
C ILE A 208 -2.08 1.91 -9.78
N ILE A 209 -0.74 1.90 -9.71
CA ILE A 209 0.12 2.51 -10.72
C ILE A 209 0.96 1.46 -11.44
N ASN A 210 1.06 1.55 -12.77
CA ASN A 210 1.93 0.72 -13.57
C ASN A 210 2.52 1.55 -14.72
N LYS A 211 3.80 1.36 -15.05
CA LYS A 211 4.49 2.05 -16.16
C LYS A 211 4.26 3.59 -16.17
N GLY A 212 4.10 4.20 -14.99
CA GLY A 212 3.86 5.63 -14.80
C GLY A 212 2.42 6.11 -15.03
N LEU A 213 1.46 5.22 -15.23
CA LEU A 213 0.04 5.48 -15.39
C LEU A 213 -0.76 5.05 -14.17
N LEU A 214 -1.82 5.79 -13.83
CA LEU A 214 -2.77 5.42 -12.79
C LEU A 214 -3.89 4.60 -13.42
N TYR A 215 -3.94 3.29 -13.13
CA TYR A 215 -4.92 2.35 -13.67
C TYR A 215 -6.20 2.29 -12.86
N TYR A 216 -6.09 2.44 -11.55
CA TYR A 216 -7.24 2.36 -10.66
C TYR A 216 -7.09 3.30 -9.47
N LYS A 217 -8.22 3.86 -9.02
CA LYS A 217 -8.39 4.54 -7.75
C LYS A 217 -9.78 4.21 -7.21
N GLY A 218 -9.86 3.71 -6.00
CA GLY A 218 -11.13 3.36 -5.36
C GLY A 218 -10.94 2.40 -4.19
N ASN A 219 -12.04 1.76 -3.80
CA ASN A 219 -12.01 0.73 -2.77
C ASN A 219 -11.67 -0.64 -3.37
N ILE A 220 -11.00 -1.48 -2.58
CA ILE A 220 -10.65 -2.85 -2.94
C ILE A 220 -11.90 -3.65 -3.33
N ASP A 221 -12.97 -3.58 -2.52
CA ASP A 221 -14.23 -4.29 -2.79
C ASP A 221 -14.90 -3.88 -4.12
N GLU A 222 -14.79 -2.59 -4.49
CA GLU A 222 -15.28 -2.10 -5.78
C GLU A 222 -14.46 -2.62 -6.95
N LEU A 223 -13.14 -2.73 -6.78
CA LEU A 223 -12.26 -3.30 -7.79
C LEU A 223 -12.56 -4.77 -8.01
N LEU A 224 -12.71 -5.55 -6.94
CA LEU A 224 -13.09 -6.95 -6.99
C LEU A 224 -14.45 -7.14 -7.72
N LYS A 225 -15.45 -6.34 -7.40
CA LYS A 225 -16.75 -6.37 -8.09
C LYS A 225 -16.67 -5.99 -9.57
N LYS A 226 -15.86 -5.00 -9.92
CA LYS A 226 -15.68 -4.53 -11.31
C LYS A 226 -14.95 -5.53 -12.19
N SER A 227 -14.11 -6.38 -11.63
CA SER A 227 -13.42 -7.44 -12.38
C SER A 227 -14.40 -8.45 -12.99
N GLY A 228 -15.63 -8.53 -12.44
CA GLY A 228 -16.71 -9.38 -12.94
C GLY A 228 -16.47 -10.88 -12.74
N ILE A 229 -15.37 -11.29 -12.12
CA ILE A 229 -15.07 -12.67 -11.77
C ILE A 229 -14.97 -12.74 -10.25
N THR A 230 -15.66 -13.67 -9.61
CA THR A 230 -15.63 -13.80 -8.14
C THR A 230 -14.94 -15.08 -7.69
N HIS A 231 -14.98 -16.12 -8.52
CA HIS A 231 -14.40 -17.43 -8.20
C HIS A 231 -13.80 -18.05 -9.46
N GLU A 232 -12.70 -18.77 -9.28
CA GLU A 232 -12.14 -19.67 -10.28
C GLU A 232 -12.14 -21.10 -9.74
N ILE A 233 -12.56 -22.05 -10.54
CA ILE A 233 -12.50 -23.47 -10.22
C ILE A 233 -11.54 -24.14 -11.19
N MET A 234 -10.50 -24.79 -10.67
CA MET A 234 -9.66 -25.70 -11.43
C MET A 234 -10.15 -27.12 -11.19
N VAL A 235 -10.50 -27.82 -12.26
CA VAL A 235 -11.03 -29.18 -12.20
C VAL A 235 -10.10 -30.12 -12.95
N GLU A 236 -9.71 -31.22 -12.33
CA GLU A 236 -9.02 -32.33 -12.97
C GLU A 236 -9.93 -33.55 -13.01
N ILE A 237 -10.19 -34.09 -14.22
CA ILE A 237 -11.09 -35.23 -14.45
C ILE A 237 -10.31 -36.51 -14.75
N LYS A 238 -10.94 -37.66 -14.50
CA LYS A 238 -10.28 -38.97 -14.59
C LYS A 238 -10.05 -39.45 -16.02
N ASN A 239 -10.94 -39.13 -16.93
CA ASN A 239 -10.90 -39.60 -18.31
C ASN A 239 -11.14 -38.40 -19.26
N ASP A 240 -10.64 -38.51 -20.51
CA ASP A 240 -10.85 -37.59 -21.60
C ASP A 240 -12.30 -37.68 -22.21
N SER A 241 -13.26 -38.24 -21.44
CA SER A 241 -14.68 -38.01 -21.73
C SER A 241 -14.94 -36.52 -21.59
N GLU A 242 -15.54 -35.89 -22.59
CA GLU A 242 -15.81 -34.46 -22.62
C GLU A 242 -16.24 -33.96 -21.25
N PHE A 243 -15.48 -32.93 -20.73
CA PHE A 243 -15.87 -32.25 -19.51
C PHE A 243 -17.23 -31.62 -19.69
N GLU A 244 -18.24 -32.25 -19.04
CA GLU A 244 -19.65 -31.85 -19.15
C GLU A 244 -19.96 -30.73 -18.17
N ILE A 245 -20.16 -29.53 -18.71
CA ILE A 245 -20.65 -28.37 -17.96
C ILE A 245 -21.43 -27.46 -18.90
N SER A 246 -22.39 -26.68 -18.36
CA SER A 246 -23.17 -25.74 -19.12
C SER A 246 -22.29 -24.73 -19.88
N ASP A 247 -22.64 -24.45 -21.12
CA ASP A 247 -21.99 -23.46 -21.99
C ASP A 247 -22.16 -22.02 -21.49
N SER A 248 -22.98 -21.81 -20.46
CA SER A 248 -23.13 -20.50 -19.81
C SER A 248 -21.88 -20.05 -19.02
N TYR A 249 -21.01 -20.99 -18.63
CA TYR A 249 -19.79 -20.68 -17.89
C TYR A 249 -18.61 -20.42 -18.81
N ILE A 250 -17.73 -19.49 -18.39
CA ILE A 250 -16.47 -19.25 -19.10
C ILE A 250 -15.52 -20.40 -18.77
N LYS A 251 -15.30 -21.27 -19.75
CA LYS A 251 -14.47 -22.48 -19.65
C LYS A 251 -13.19 -22.34 -20.45
N GLU A 252 -12.06 -22.66 -19.85
CA GLU A 252 -10.73 -22.69 -20.47
C GLU A 252 -10.12 -24.07 -20.27
N LYS A 253 -9.71 -24.76 -21.34
CA LYS A 253 -9.01 -26.03 -21.28
C LYS A 253 -7.51 -25.74 -21.06
N ILE A 254 -6.94 -26.18 -19.93
CA ILE A 254 -5.54 -25.96 -19.57
C ILE A 254 -4.65 -27.09 -20.12
N ASP A 255 -5.10 -28.34 -19.95
CA ASP A 255 -4.50 -29.53 -20.57
C ASP A 255 -5.60 -30.59 -20.84
N ASP A 256 -5.21 -31.81 -21.23
CA ASP A 256 -6.19 -32.84 -21.64
C ASP A 256 -7.18 -33.22 -20.56
N LEU A 257 -6.81 -33.12 -19.28
CA LEU A 257 -7.65 -33.51 -18.15
C LEU A 257 -7.99 -32.36 -17.20
N LYS A 258 -7.45 -31.14 -17.47
CA LYS A 258 -7.62 -29.97 -16.59
C LYS A 258 -8.37 -28.83 -17.25
N TYR A 259 -9.37 -28.35 -16.56
CA TYR A 259 -10.21 -27.25 -16.98
C TYR A 259 -10.25 -26.16 -15.92
N LYS A 260 -10.31 -24.93 -16.38
CA LYS A 260 -10.47 -23.72 -15.56
C LYS A 260 -11.81 -23.08 -15.87
N LEU A 261 -12.59 -22.80 -14.83
CA LEU A 261 -13.86 -22.10 -14.91
C LEU A 261 -13.74 -20.74 -14.23
N LYS A 262 -14.25 -19.70 -14.88
CA LYS A 262 -14.33 -18.35 -14.33
C LYS A 262 -15.79 -18.00 -14.07
N LEU A 263 -16.13 -17.66 -12.83
CA LEU A 263 -17.50 -17.49 -12.34
C LEU A 263 -17.72 -16.07 -11.83
N LYS A 264 -18.88 -15.50 -12.14
CA LYS A 264 -19.17 -14.07 -11.93
C LYS A 264 -19.95 -13.80 -10.64
N SER A 265 -20.48 -14.84 -9.99
CA SER A 265 -21.23 -14.69 -8.75
C SER A 265 -21.13 -15.94 -7.88
N LYS A 266 -21.49 -15.80 -6.60
CA LYS A 266 -21.58 -16.92 -5.67
C LYS A 266 -22.63 -17.95 -6.09
N ASP A 267 -23.72 -17.50 -6.70
CA ASP A 267 -24.77 -18.41 -7.18
C ASP A 267 -24.28 -19.21 -8.39
N GLU A 268 -23.58 -18.58 -9.34
CA GLU A 268 -22.89 -19.29 -10.42
C GLU A 268 -21.90 -20.32 -9.89
N PHE A 269 -21.13 -19.94 -8.85
CA PHE A 269 -20.16 -20.84 -8.21
C PHE A 269 -20.83 -22.08 -7.63
N LEU A 270 -21.90 -21.92 -6.85
CA LEU A 270 -22.62 -23.03 -6.23
C LEU A 270 -23.25 -23.96 -7.29
N ASN A 271 -23.83 -23.38 -8.34
CA ASN A 271 -24.42 -24.14 -9.44
C ASN A 271 -23.37 -24.91 -10.25
N ALA A 272 -22.24 -24.24 -10.58
CA ALA A 272 -21.14 -24.88 -11.29
C ALA A 272 -20.52 -26.03 -10.48
N MET A 273 -20.31 -25.84 -9.17
CA MET A 273 -19.82 -26.90 -8.28
C MET A 273 -20.72 -28.12 -8.27
N LYS A 274 -22.04 -27.91 -8.17
CA LYS A 274 -23.01 -29.00 -8.21
C LYS A 274 -22.94 -29.74 -9.55
N GLU A 275 -22.94 -29.01 -10.66
CA GLU A 275 -22.90 -29.59 -12.00
C GLU A 275 -21.57 -30.34 -12.26
N ILE A 276 -20.44 -29.83 -11.82
CA ILE A 276 -19.13 -30.50 -11.93
C ILE A 276 -19.15 -31.85 -11.24
N ILE A 277 -19.64 -31.91 -9.99
CA ILE A 277 -19.62 -33.12 -9.17
C ILE A 277 -20.64 -34.14 -9.69
N GLU A 278 -21.79 -33.71 -10.17
CA GLU A 278 -22.85 -34.61 -10.65
C GLU A 278 -22.54 -35.24 -12.03
N LYS A 279 -21.87 -34.50 -12.91
CA LYS A 279 -21.68 -34.93 -14.32
C LYS A 279 -20.29 -35.47 -14.63
N ASN A 280 -19.29 -35.23 -13.79
CA ASN A 280 -17.92 -35.57 -14.11
C ASN A 280 -17.26 -36.44 -13.05
N GLN A 281 -16.32 -37.31 -13.47
CA GLN A 281 -15.45 -38.05 -12.55
C GLN A 281 -14.25 -37.18 -12.14
N VAL A 282 -14.44 -36.41 -11.09
CA VAL A 282 -13.43 -35.44 -10.60
C VAL A 282 -12.33 -36.17 -9.82
N ILE A 283 -11.05 -35.94 -10.17
CA ILE A 283 -9.88 -36.39 -9.42
C ILE A 283 -9.44 -35.34 -8.40
N ASN A 284 -9.37 -34.08 -8.88
CA ASN A 284 -8.95 -32.95 -8.05
C ASN A 284 -9.82 -31.73 -8.37
N LEU A 285 -10.05 -30.91 -7.34
CA LEU A 285 -10.82 -29.68 -7.46
C LEU A 285 -10.18 -28.63 -6.56
N GLU A 286 -9.66 -27.59 -7.19
CA GLU A 286 -9.09 -26.44 -6.53
C GLU A 286 -10.00 -25.25 -6.71
N ILE A 287 -10.37 -24.61 -5.61
CA ILE A 287 -11.21 -23.42 -5.60
C ILE A 287 -10.33 -22.22 -5.29
N ASN A 288 -10.23 -21.31 -6.22
CA ASN A 288 -9.56 -20.04 -6.03
C ASN A 288 -10.59 -18.92 -6.03
N GLU A 289 -10.72 -18.25 -4.90
CA GLU A 289 -11.39 -16.95 -4.91
C GLU A 289 -10.54 -15.99 -5.73
N GLN A 290 -11.19 -15.14 -6.52
CA GLN A 290 -10.43 -14.12 -7.22
C GLN A 290 -9.83 -13.15 -6.20
N THR A 291 -8.54 -13.27 -6.03
CA THR A 291 -7.77 -12.37 -5.19
C THR A 291 -7.46 -11.10 -5.98
N LEU A 292 -7.29 -10.00 -5.26
CA LEU A 292 -6.79 -8.75 -5.85
C LEU A 292 -5.45 -8.96 -6.56
N GLU A 293 -4.66 -9.95 -6.11
CA GLU A 293 -3.38 -10.34 -6.72
C GLU A 293 -3.56 -10.81 -8.17
N ASN A 294 -4.57 -11.65 -8.45
CA ASN A 294 -4.89 -12.10 -9.82
C ASN A 294 -5.35 -10.94 -10.71
N ILE A 295 -6.11 -9.99 -10.15
CA ILE A 295 -6.49 -8.77 -10.88
C ILE A 295 -5.26 -7.92 -11.20
N LEU A 296 -4.34 -7.79 -10.25
CA LEU A 296 -3.12 -7.02 -10.46
C LEU A 296 -2.21 -7.65 -11.50
N ILE A 297 -2.04 -8.99 -11.49
CA ILE A 297 -1.26 -9.71 -12.52
C ILE A 297 -1.83 -9.38 -13.90
N ASN A 298 -3.14 -9.50 -14.10
CA ASN A 298 -3.79 -9.16 -15.37
C ASN A 298 -3.61 -7.69 -15.75
N LEU A 299 -3.63 -6.76 -14.77
CA LEU A 299 -3.39 -5.32 -15.00
C LEU A 299 -1.92 -4.99 -15.32
N TYR A 300 -0.97 -5.82 -14.86
CA TYR A 300 0.46 -5.61 -15.10
C TYR A 300 0.94 -6.20 -16.43
N GLU A 301 0.23 -7.18 -16.98
CA GLU A 301 0.49 -7.76 -18.31
C GLU A 301 0.03 -6.84 -19.46
N LEU A 302 -0.85 -5.88 -19.19
CA LEU A 302 -1.27 -4.82 -20.10
C LEU A 302 -0.24 -3.66 -20.17
#